data_1f7032545791f95c0c62055d3815fbd5
#
_entry.id   1f7032545791f95c0c62055d3815fbd5
#
_cell.length_a   1.000
_cell.length_b   1.000
_cell.length_c   1.000
_cell.angle_alpha   90.00
_cell.angle_beta   90.00
_cell.angle_gamma   90.00
#
_symmetry.space_group_name_H-M   'P 1'
#
loop_
_entity.id
_entity.type
_entity.pdbx_description
1 polymer ?
#
loop_
_entity_poly.entity_id
_entity_poly.type
_entity_poly.pdbx_seq_one_letter_code
_entity_poly.pdbx_strand_id
1 'polypeptide(L)'
;MYAAKDPTYLDDWSRDGQWLAGHVNITGAGILMPLAANATPILFEDKGGPAGVDETRFSPDGRWLAYGRNVTGTGDVFLIPVPPTGERWQVSVAGGAQPRWRSDGKALYFLSLAGTMMMVDIQTKSGAPPRISAPRALFDTGLQVNAALDQYAVNKDGTRFLIRRPDQAAMAALNYLNVIINWPGLLKESKP
;
A
#
# COMPACT_ATOMS: atom_id res chain seq x y z
N MET A 1 25.36 12.21 -2.48
CA MET A 1 24.86 10.85 -2.13
C MET A 1 24.30 10.95 -0.72
N TYR A 2 23.04 10.60 -0.51
CA TYR A 2 22.44 10.56 0.83
C TYR A 2 22.86 9.25 1.52
N ALA A 3 23.43 9.38 2.71
CA ALA A 3 23.70 8.25 3.60
C ALA A 3 22.73 8.36 4.77
N ALA A 4 21.76 7.44 4.84
CA ALA A 4 20.87 7.34 5.97
C ALA A 4 21.67 6.97 7.23
N LYS A 5 21.40 7.64 8.36
CA LYS A 5 21.99 7.27 9.65
C LYS A 5 21.38 5.99 10.19
N ASP A 6 20.13 5.73 9.88
CA ASP A 6 19.36 4.58 10.33
C ASP A 6 19.00 3.66 9.16
N PRO A 7 18.87 2.34 9.41
CA PRO A 7 18.42 1.40 8.38
C PRO A 7 17.09 1.86 7.77
N THR A 8 17.10 2.07 6.46
CA THR A 8 15.95 2.56 5.70
C THR A 8 15.58 1.53 4.65
N TYR A 9 14.31 1.15 4.59
CA TYR A 9 13.77 0.31 3.54
C TYR A 9 13.18 1.18 2.45
N LEU A 10 13.50 0.85 1.19
CA LEU A 10 12.92 1.51 0.02
C LEU A 10 11.80 0.63 -0.51
N ASP A 11 10.62 1.20 -0.64
CA ASP A 11 9.40 0.48 -0.99
C ASP A 11 8.97 0.75 -2.45
N ASP A 12 9.18 1.98 -2.92
CA ASP A 12 8.72 2.36 -4.25
C ASP A 12 9.52 3.53 -4.86
N TRP A 13 9.45 3.62 -6.18
CA TRP A 13 10.04 4.67 -7.00
C TRP A 13 8.96 5.31 -7.87
N SER A 14 8.82 6.65 -7.82
CA SER A 14 7.85 7.36 -8.64
C SER A 14 8.12 7.14 -10.13
N ARG A 15 7.05 7.03 -10.93
CA ARG A 15 7.16 6.73 -12.37
C ARG A 15 7.91 7.79 -13.17
N ASP A 16 7.90 9.03 -12.72
CA ASP A 16 8.65 10.14 -13.30
C ASP A 16 10.14 10.14 -12.92
N GLY A 17 10.54 9.22 -12.05
CA GLY A 17 11.92 9.08 -11.59
C GLY A 17 12.37 10.16 -10.63
N GLN A 18 11.48 10.98 -10.07
CA GLN A 18 11.86 12.11 -9.24
C GLN A 18 11.93 11.81 -7.75
N TRP A 19 11.28 10.74 -7.28
CA TRP A 19 11.13 10.41 -5.88
C TRP A 19 11.36 8.94 -5.58
N LEU A 20 12.02 8.67 -4.44
CA LEU A 20 11.96 7.37 -3.77
C LEU A 20 11.12 7.50 -2.51
N ALA A 21 10.36 6.46 -2.18
CA ALA A 21 9.59 6.36 -0.94
C ALA A 21 9.99 5.10 -0.16
N GLY A 22 9.88 5.19 1.15
CA GLY A 22 10.20 4.08 2.05
C GLY A 22 9.92 4.40 3.50
N HIS A 23 10.52 3.64 4.40
CA HIS A 23 10.37 3.84 5.83
C HIS A 23 11.67 3.59 6.58
N VAL A 24 11.79 4.22 7.75
CA VAL A 24 12.94 4.10 8.65
C VAL A 24 12.66 3.03 9.70
N ASN A 25 13.45 1.97 9.73
CA ASN A 25 13.17 0.80 10.55
C ASN A 25 13.08 1.10 12.07
N ILE A 26 13.96 1.98 12.57
CA ILE A 26 14.05 2.23 14.03
C ILE A 26 12.93 3.16 14.50
N THR A 27 12.63 4.20 13.75
CA THR A 27 11.65 5.22 14.15
C THR A 27 10.23 4.93 13.65
N GLY A 28 10.10 4.06 12.65
CA GLY A 28 8.84 3.83 11.95
C GLY A 28 8.39 5.02 11.10
N ALA A 29 9.21 6.06 10.95
CA ALA A 29 8.88 7.20 10.11
C ALA A 29 8.86 6.81 8.63
N GLY A 30 7.92 7.36 7.87
CA GLY A 30 7.98 7.32 6.41
C GLY A 30 9.01 8.31 5.89
N ILE A 31 9.67 7.99 4.79
CA ILE A 31 10.66 8.83 4.15
C ILE A 31 10.36 9.02 2.67
N LEU A 32 10.40 10.26 2.21
CA LEU A 32 10.39 10.65 0.80
C LEU A 32 11.73 11.27 0.44
N MET A 33 12.40 10.71 -0.55
CA MET A 33 13.71 11.19 -1.02
C MET A 33 13.56 11.78 -2.42
N PRO A 34 13.67 13.10 -2.56
CA PRO A 34 13.80 13.71 -3.89
C PRO A 34 15.12 13.29 -4.53
N LEU A 35 15.10 12.94 -5.81
CA LEU A 35 16.30 12.54 -6.55
C LEU A 35 17.02 13.72 -7.21
N ALA A 36 16.58 14.96 -6.98
CA ALA A 36 17.28 16.16 -7.39
C ALA A 36 18.61 16.30 -6.63
N ALA A 37 19.60 16.90 -7.28
CA ALA A 37 20.90 17.14 -6.67
C ALA A 37 20.76 18.02 -5.41
N ASN A 38 21.43 17.61 -4.31
CA ASN A 38 21.42 18.30 -3.01
C ASN A 38 20.04 18.44 -2.34
N ALA A 39 19.05 17.68 -2.77
CA ALA A 39 17.74 17.66 -2.12
C ALA A 39 17.80 16.94 -0.77
N THR A 40 17.01 17.42 0.20
CA THR A 40 16.92 16.84 1.53
C THR A 40 15.72 15.89 1.59
N PRO A 41 15.88 14.70 2.16
CA PRO A 41 14.76 13.80 2.43
C PRO A 41 13.71 14.45 3.34
N ILE A 42 12.46 14.09 3.12
CA ILE A 42 11.30 14.55 3.89
C ILE A 42 10.79 13.38 4.71
N LEU A 43 10.78 13.53 6.03
CA LEU A 43 10.15 12.56 6.92
C LEU A 43 8.67 12.90 7.11
N PHE A 44 7.83 11.87 7.19
CA PHE A 44 6.42 12.00 7.52
C PHE A 44 6.03 10.92 8.55
N GLU A 45 4.95 11.12 9.31
CA GLU A 45 4.53 10.28 10.42
C GLU A 45 5.62 10.07 11.51
N ASP A 46 6.58 11.01 11.57
CA ASP A 46 7.69 10.99 12.53
C ASP A 46 7.23 11.49 13.91
N LYS A 47 6.35 10.75 14.57
CA LYS A 47 5.83 11.13 15.90
C LYS A 47 6.38 10.26 17.04
N GLY A 48 7.38 9.43 16.73
CA GLY A 48 7.99 8.53 17.71
C GLY A 48 6.96 7.58 18.33
N GLY A 49 7.18 6.29 18.24
CA GLY A 49 6.28 5.30 18.82
C GLY A 49 6.35 3.97 18.09
N PRO A 50 5.69 2.93 18.63
CA PRO A 50 5.71 1.60 18.02
C PRO A 50 4.91 1.51 16.72
N ALA A 51 4.25 2.61 16.30
CA ALA A 51 3.49 2.69 15.07
C ALA A 51 4.42 3.09 13.91
N GLY A 52 4.66 2.17 12.99
CA GLY A 52 5.51 2.39 11.84
C GLY A 52 4.74 2.58 10.54
N VAL A 53 5.31 3.36 9.64
CA VAL A 53 4.93 3.36 8.22
C VAL A 53 5.44 2.07 7.59
N ASP A 54 4.57 1.41 6.88
CA ASP A 54 4.88 0.22 6.09
C ASP A 54 4.43 0.43 4.64
N GLU A 55 5.14 -0.17 3.70
CA GLU A 55 4.73 -0.35 2.32
C GLU A 55 4.16 0.90 1.61
N THR A 56 5.02 1.85 1.39
CA THR A 56 4.67 3.06 0.64
C THR A 56 4.54 2.78 -0.86
N ARG A 57 3.51 3.37 -1.53
CA ARG A 57 3.29 3.22 -2.98
C ARG A 57 2.83 4.53 -3.61
N PHE A 58 3.58 5.00 -4.61
CA PHE A 58 3.19 6.17 -5.38
C PHE A 58 1.95 5.92 -6.24
N SER A 59 1.10 6.93 -6.34
CA SER A 59 0.09 6.95 -7.40
C SER A 59 0.76 6.97 -8.78
N PRO A 60 0.07 6.48 -9.82
CA PRO A 60 0.64 6.45 -11.17
C PRO A 60 1.07 7.81 -11.73
N ASP A 61 0.49 8.89 -11.23
CA ASP A 61 0.82 10.27 -11.59
C ASP A 61 1.84 10.93 -10.66
N GLY A 62 2.35 10.20 -9.66
CA GLY A 62 3.38 10.65 -8.72
C GLY A 62 2.92 11.69 -7.70
N ARG A 63 1.65 12.14 -7.72
CA ARG A 63 1.17 13.23 -6.86
C ARG A 63 0.69 12.79 -5.50
N TRP A 64 0.50 11.49 -5.30
CA TRP A 64 0.01 10.90 -4.08
C TRP A 64 0.87 9.72 -3.65
N LEU A 65 0.94 9.51 -2.35
CA LEU A 65 1.57 8.35 -1.74
C LEU A 65 0.55 7.64 -0.87
N ALA A 66 0.27 6.38 -1.15
CA ALA A 66 -0.47 5.49 -0.27
C ALA A 66 0.53 4.74 0.62
N TYR A 67 0.20 4.55 1.90
CA TYR A 67 1.04 3.80 2.82
C TYR A 67 0.22 3.06 3.86
N GLY A 68 0.76 1.95 4.36
CA GLY A 68 0.30 1.28 5.56
C GLY A 68 0.87 1.97 6.80
N ARG A 69 0.10 2.03 7.87
CA ARG A 69 0.59 2.43 9.20
C ARG A 69 0.19 1.39 10.21
N ASN A 70 1.16 0.69 10.74
CA ASN A 70 0.92 -0.34 11.75
C ASN A 70 1.02 0.28 13.15
N VAL A 71 -0.06 0.16 13.92
CA VAL A 71 -0.09 0.54 15.34
C VAL A 71 -0.39 -0.73 16.13
N THR A 72 0.64 -1.42 16.61
CA THR A 72 0.52 -2.58 17.53
C THR A 72 -0.58 -3.58 17.13
N GLY A 73 -0.50 -4.10 15.88
CA GLY A 73 -1.41 -5.15 15.40
C GLY A 73 -2.70 -4.66 14.75
N THR A 74 -2.98 -3.35 14.78
CA THR A 74 -4.04 -2.72 13.99
C THR A 74 -3.39 -1.82 12.95
N GLY A 75 -3.44 -2.23 11.69
CA GLY A 75 -2.92 -1.43 10.57
C GLY A 75 -4.02 -0.64 9.91
N ASP A 76 -3.70 0.55 9.43
CA ASP A 76 -4.58 1.36 8.58
C ASP A 76 -3.86 1.81 7.31
N VAL A 77 -4.60 2.02 6.25
CA VAL A 77 -4.10 2.57 4.99
C VAL A 77 -4.45 4.05 4.91
N PHE A 78 -3.44 4.85 4.59
CA PHE A 78 -3.54 6.30 4.45
C PHE A 78 -3.07 6.77 3.08
N LEU A 79 -3.49 7.99 2.72
CA LEU A 79 -3.09 8.71 1.53
C LEU A 79 -2.55 10.08 1.92
N ILE A 80 -1.42 10.49 1.36
CA ILE A 80 -0.82 11.83 1.50
C ILE A 80 -0.44 12.42 0.15
N PRO A 81 -0.37 13.76 0.00
CA PRO A 81 0.17 14.38 -1.21
C PRO A 81 1.69 14.21 -1.28
N VAL A 82 2.24 14.35 -2.47
CA VAL A 82 3.68 14.39 -2.74
C VAL A 82 4.02 15.75 -3.37
N PRO A 83 4.86 16.56 -2.71
CA PRO A 83 5.43 16.39 -1.37
C PRO A 83 4.39 16.50 -0.25
N PRO A 84 4.66 15.94 0.96
CA PRO A 84 3.74 15.98 2.07
C PRO A 84 3.44 17.42 2.53
N THR A 85 2.16 17.72 2.77
CA THR A 85 1.70 19.02 3.30
C THR A 85 1.33 18.96 4.78
N GLY A 86 1.44 17.78 5.40
CA GLY A 86 0.93 17.50 6.76
C GLY A 86 -0.50 16.98 6.79
N GLU A 87 -1.22 17.06 5.67
CA GLU A 87 -2.56 16.49 5.52
C GLU A 87 -2.46 15.00 5.19
N ARG A 88 -3.43 14.23 5.70
CA ARG A 88 -3.57 12.81 5.37
C ARG A 88 -5.05 12.41 5.36
N TRP A 89 -5.37 11.41 4.56
CA TRP A 89 -6.72 10.85 4.46
C TRP A 89 -6.67 9.36 4.72
N GLN A 90 -7.52 8.90 5.62
CA GLN A 90 -7.67 7.46 5.87
C GLN A 90 -8.44 6.82 4.73
N VAL A 91 -7.93 5.70 4.24
CA VAL A 91 -8.50 4.91 3.14
C VAL A 91 -9.25 3.69 3.68
N SER A 92 -8.67 2.98 4.64
CA SER A 92 -9.31 1.85 5.32
C SER A 92 -10.29 2.33 6.39
N VAL A 93 -11.31 1.51 6.73
CA VAL A 93 -12.29 1.81 7.78
C VAL A 93 -12.14 0.88 8.97
N ALA A 94 -11.89 -0.39 8.74
CA ALA A 94 -11.73 -1.43 9.78
C ALA A 94 -10.33 -2.06 9.74
N GLY A 95 -9.32 -1.23 9.52
CA GLY A 95 -7.97 -1.65 9.31
C GLY A 95 -7.66 -2.07 7.88
N GLY A 96 -6.36 -2.09 7.55
CA GLY A 96 -5.88 -2.48 6.24
C GLY A 96 -4.37 -2.40 6.12
N ALA A 97 -3.82 -3.11 5.13
CA ALA A 97 -2.40 -3.16 4.84
C ALA A 97 -2.15 -3.35 3.33
N GLN A 98 -0.92 -3.15 2.92
CA GLN A 98 -0.44 -3.47 1.58
C GLN A 98 -1.18 -2.72 0.45
N PRO A 99 -1.18 -1.38 0.45
CA PRO A 99 -1.87 -0.62 -0.60
C PRO A 99 -1.24 -0.85 -1.98
N ARG A 100 -2.08 -0.97 -3.02
CA ARG A 100 -1.65 -1.08 -4.43
C ARG A 100 -2.57 -0.26 -5.33
N TRP A 101 -1.99 0.61 -6.13
CA TRP A 101 -2.74 1.41 -7.08
C TRP A 101 -3.11 0.62 -8.34
N ARG A 102 -4.31 0.87 -8.85
CA ARG A 102 -4.61 0.58 -10.26
C ARG A 102 -3.81 1.54 -11.13
N SER A 103 -3.39 1.10 -12.31
CA SER A 103 -2.45 1.88 -13.14
C SER A 103 -3.01 3.21 -13.68
N ASP A 104 -4.32 3.40 -13.63
CA ASP A 104 -4.98 4.66 -14.02
C ASP A 104 -5.12 5.65 -12.85
N GLY A 105 -4.70 5.27 -11.65
CA GLY A 105 -4.79 6.09 -10.43
C GLY A 105 -6.20 6.28 -9.87
N LYS A 106 -7.22 5.62 -10.44
CA LYS A 106 -8.62 5.79 -10.03
C LYS A 106 -9.10 4.79 -9.00
N ALA A 107 -8.26 3.83 -8.64
CA ALA A 107 -8.56 2.86 -7.59
C ALA A 107 -7.32 2.49 -6.80
N LEU A 108 -7.54 2.17 -5.52
CA LEU A 108 -6.55 1.61 -4.62
C LEU A 108 -7.10 0.30 -4.05
N TYR A 109 -6.28 -0.73 -4.10
CA TYR A 109 -6.54 -2.02 -3.49
C TYR A 109 -5.76 -2.13 -2.20
N PHE A 110 -6.27 -2.89 -1.23
CA PHE A 110 -5.57 -3.21 0.01
C PHE A 110 -6.14 -4.49 0.62
N LEU A 111 -5.41 -5.11 1.52
CA LEU A 111 -5.91 -6.23 2.32
C LEU A 111 -6.54 -5.69 3.60
N SER A 112 -7.77 -6.13 3.92
CA SER A 112 -8.29 -5.98 5.29
C SER A 112 -7.47 -6.85 6.25
N LEU A 113 -7.50 -6.57 7.54
CA LEU A 113 -6.80 -7.40 8.53
C LEU A 113 -7.30 -8.85 8.58
N ALA A 114 -8.54 -9.09 8.12
CA ALA A 114 -9.12 -10.43 8.01
C ALA A 114 -8.68 -11.18 6.71
N GLY A 115 -7.84 -10.56 5.87
CA GLY A 115 -7.37 -11.18 4.63
C GLY A 115 -8.31 -11.03 3.44
N THR A 116 -9.31 -10.15 3.52
CA THR A 116 -10.18 -9.83 2.38
C THR A 116 -9.51 -8.80 1.48
N MET A 117 -9.51 -9.01 0.17
CA MET A 117 -9.13 -7.99 -0.81
C MET A 117 -10.19 -6.89 -0.83
N MET A 118 -9.76 -5.68 -0.54
CA MET A 118 -10.61 -4.48 -0.52
C MET A 118 -10.24 -3.55 -1.67
N MET A 119 -11.19 -2.71 -2.06
CA MET A 119 -10.99 -1.67 -3.07
C MET A 119 -11.72 -0.39 -2.68
N VAL A 120 -11.10 0.76 -2.97
CA VAL A 120 -11.72 2.08 -2.97
C VAL A 120 -11.56 2.74 -4.33
N ASP A 121 -12.55 3.53 -4.74
CA ASP A 121 -12.40 4.44 -5.86
C ASP A 121 -11.80 5.75 -5.36
N ILE A 122 -10.85 6.31 -6.11
CA ILE A 122 -10.15 7.54 -5.77
C ILE A 122 -10.32 8.53 -6.92
N GLN A 123 -10.74 9.74 -6.58
CA GLN A 123 -10.81 10.87 -7.50
C GLN A 123 -9.96 12.00 -6.94
N THR A 124 -8.96 12.41 -7.69
CA THR A 124 -8.06 13.50 -7.33
C THR A 124 -8.23 14.66 -8.31
N LYS A 125 -8.21 15.87 -7.78
CA LYS A 125 -8.15 17.11 -8.57
C LYS A 125 -7.00 17.95 -8.02
N SER A 126 -6.34 18.70 -8.90
CA SER A 126 -5.30 19.64 -8.46
C SER A 126 -5.90 20.67 -7.51
N GLY A 127 -5.21 20.93 -6.38
CA GLY A 127 -5.61 21.93 -5.40
C GLY A 127 -6.85 21.59 -4.57
N ALA A 128 -7.30 20.34 -4.58
CA ALA A 128 -8.44 19.89 -3.78
C ALA A 128 -8.15 18.57 -3.06
N PRO A 129 -8.79 18.33 -1.90
CA PRO A 129 -8.72 17.05 -1.21
C PRO A 129 -9.16 15.89 -2.11
N PRO A 130 -8.57 14.70 -1.95
CA PRO A 130 -9.00 13.51 -2.70
C PRO A 130 -10.41 13.09 -2.24
N ARG A 131 -11.24 12.65 -3.17
CA ARG A 131 -12.49 11.97 -2.85
C ARG A 131 -12.23 10.48 -2.85
N ILE A 132 -12.47 9.82 -1.72
CA ILE A 132 -12.25 8.39 -1.50
C ILE A 132 -13.62 7.78 -1.22
N SER A 133 -14.00 6.75 -1.98
CA SER A 133 -15.25 6.02 -1.72
C SER A 133 -15.16 5.20 -0.44
N ALA A 134 -16.30 4.75 0.09
CA ALA A 134 -16.30 3.68 1.08
C ALA A 134 -15.58 2.44 0.53
N PRO A 135 -14.78 1.72 1.35
CA PRO A 135 -14.17 0.47 0.95
C PRO A 135 -15.22 -0.59 0.62
N ARG A 136 -14.98 -1.33 -0.44
CA ARG A 136 -15.80 -2.51 -0.82
C ARG A 136 -14.96 -3.76 -0.87
N ALA A 137 -15.48 -4.86 -0.34
CA ALA A 137 -14.89 -6.16 -0.41
C ALA A 137 -14.97 -6.70 -1.85
N LEU A 138 -13.90 -7.32 -2.32
CA LEU A 138 -13.87 -7.98 -3.61
C LEU A 138 -13.97 -9.51 -3.45
N PHE A 139 -13.07 -10.09 -2.68
CA PHE A 139 -13.02 -11.53 -2.41
C PHE A 139 -12.13 -11.83 -1.20
N ASP A 140 -12.32 -13.00 -0.60
CA ASP A 140 -11.44 -13.52 0.44
C ASP A 140 -10.17 -14.11 -0.19
N THR A 141 -9.00 -13.66 0.28
CA THR A 141 -7.71 -14.17 -0.20
C THR A 141 -7.25 -15.41 0.54
N GLY A 142 -7.79 -15.70 1.71
CA GLY A 142 -7.33 -16.73 2.63
C GLY A 142 -5.94 -16.46 3.21
N LEU A 143 -5.46 -15.22 3.15
CA LEU A 143 -4.17 -14.83 3.71
C LEU A 143 -4.30 -14.47 5.19
N GLN A 144 -3.30 -14.87 5.96
CA GLN A 144 -2.98 -14.18 7.21
C GLN A 144 -2.13 -12.95 6.85
N VAL A 145 -2.69 -11.77 7.05
CA VAL A 145 -2.06 -10.52 6.63
C VAL A 145 -0.82 -10.25 7.47
N ASN A 146 0.29 -10.00 6.79
CA ASN A 146 1.55 -9.60 7.41
C ASN A 146 2.03 -8.32 6.68
N ALA A 147 1.97 -7.20 7.39
CA ALA A 147 2.34 -5.89 6.83
C ALA A 147 3.84 -5.78 6.44
N ALA A 148 4.69 -6.67 6.94
CA ALA A 148 6.11 -6.70 6.56
C ALA A 148 6.40 -7.46 5.26
N LEU A 149 5.38 -7.97 4.58
CA LEU A 149 5.53 -8.80 3.37
C LEU A 149 4.67 -8.28 2.22
N ASP A 150 5.21 -8.31 1.02
CA ASP A 150 4.43 -8.20 -0.21
C ASP A 150 3.72 -9.52 -0.49
N GLN A 151 2.44 -9.61 -0.13
CA GLN A 151 1.65 -10.85 -0.25
C GLN A 151 0.81 -10.92 -1.52
N TYR A 152 0.64 -9.80 -2.23
CA TYR A 152 -0.06 -9.80 -3.50
C TYR A 152 0.47 -8.74 -4.46
N ALA A 153 0.16 -8.92 -5.72
CA ALA A 153 0.32 -7.93 -6.78
C ALA A 153 -0.96 -7.84 -7.61
N VAL A 154 -1.21 -6.69 -8.20
CA VAL A 154 -2.35 -6.45 -9.09
C VAL A 154 -1.84 -6.12 -10.49
N ASN A 155 -2.49 -6.63 -11.52
CA ASN A 155 -2.17 -6.28 -12.89
C ASN A 155 -2.61 -4.85 -13.24
N LYS A 156 -2.18 -4.37 -14.39
CA LYS A 156 -2.34 -2.98 -14.84
C LYS A 156 -3.81 -2.49 -14.80
N ASP A 157 -4.75 -3.31 -15.23
CA ASP A 157 -6.17 -2.96 -15.34
C ASP A 157 -6.99 -3.29 -14.08
N GLY A 158 -6.38 -3.94 -13.07
CA GLY A 158 -7.04 -4.31 -11.82
C GLY A 158 -7.96 -5.51 -11.93
N THR A 159 -7.87 -6.31 -12.99
CA THR A 159 -8.73 -7.48 -13.22
C THR A 159 -8.13 -8.79 -12.73
N ARG A 160 -6.83 -8.81 -12.42
CA ARG A 160 -6.09 -9.99 -11.97
C ARG A 160 -5.23 -9.67 -10.77
N PHE A 161 -5.22 -10.61 -9.84
CA PHE A 161 -4.39 -10.56 -8.65
C PHE A 161 -3.50 -11.80 -8.59
N LEU A 162 -2.21 -11.57 -8.35
CA LEU A 162 -1.27 -12.62 -7.99
C LEU A 162 -1.20 -12.64 -6.47
N ILE A 163 -1.50 -13.79 -5.84
CA ILE A 163 -1.52 -13.92 -4.39
C ILE A 163 -0.51 -14.98 -3.98
N ARG A 164 0.39 -14.59 -3.06
CA ARG A 164 1.35 -15.49 -2.45
C ARG A 164 0.71 -16.14 -1.24
N ARG A 165 0.24 -17.38 -1.39
CA ARG A 165 -0.21 -18.21 -0.27
C ARG A 165 0.92 -19.15 0.17
N PRO A 166 1.25 -19.21 1.47
CA PRO A 166 1.98 -20.36 1.99
C PRO A 166 1.07 -21.58 1.89
N ASP A 167 1.52 -22.63 1.21
CA ASP A 167 0.80 -23.91 1.23
C ASP A 167 1.03 -24.57 2.58
N GLN A 168 -0.05 -24.77 3.36
CA GLN A 168 0.03 -25.44 4.65
C GLN A 168 0.48 -26.90 4.55
N ALA A 169 0.21 -27.57 3.43
CA ALA A 169 0.67 -28.93 3.17
C ALA A 169 2.13 -28.98 2.70
N ALA A 170 2.64 -27.89 2.13
CA ALA A 170 3.98 -27.79 1.57
C ALA A 170 4.95 -26.94 2.41
N MET A 171 4.63 -26.64 3.66
CA MET A 171 5.61 -26.01 4.58
C MET A 171 6.90 -26.86 4.73
N ALA A 172 6.92 -28.03 4.14
CA ALA A 172 8.11 -28.87 4.04
C ALA A 172 8.91 -28.70 2.73
N ALA A 173 8.40 -28.03 1.68
CA ALA A 173 9.10 -28.04 0.40
C ALA A 173 8.99 -26.80 -0.52
N LEU A 174 7.87 -26.13 -0.73
CA LEU A 174 7.79 -25.03 -1.74
C LEU A 174 6.65 -24.03 -1.49
N ASN A 175 6.92 -22.75 -1.80
CA ASN A 175 5.89 -21.70 -1.85
C ASN A 175 5.16 -21.76 -3.21
N TYR A 176 3.84 -21.84 -3.20
CA TYR A 176 3.03 -21.77 -4.43
C TYR A 176 2.55 -20.33 -4.68
N LEU A 177 2.55 -19.96 -5.95
CA LEU A 177 1.94 -18.73 -6.44
C LEU A 177 0.53 -19.04 -6.95
N ASN A 178 -0.48 -18.36 -6.40
CA ASN A 178 -1.84 -18.43 -6.89
C ASN A 178 -2.17 -17.18 -7.72
N VAL A 179 -2.68 -17.38 -8.91
CA VAL A 179 -3.15 -16.31 -9.78
C VAL A 179 -4.67 -16.32 -9.80
N ILE A 180 -5.28 -15.26 -9.28
CA ILE A 180 -6.74 -15.08 -9.38
C ILE A 180 -7.02 -14.34 -10.68
N ILE A 181 -7.71 -15.00 -11.59
CA ILE A 181 -8.12 -14.47 -12.90
C ILE A 181 -9.63 -14.21 -12.85
N ASN A 182 -10.07 -13.09 -13.45
CA ASN A 182 -11.49 -12.78 -13.59
C ASN A 182 -12.23 -12.71 -12.23
N TRP A 183 -11.61 -12.07 -11.21
CA TRP A 183 -12.21 -11.90 -9.90
C TRP A 183 -13.66 -11.34 -9.91
N PRO A 184 -14.11 -10.52 -10.89
CA PRO A 184 -15.51 -10.12 -10.95
C PRO A 184 -16.49 -11.29 -11.12
N GLY A 185 -16.03 -12.44 -11.64
CA GLY A 185 -16.82 -13.67 -11.70
C GLY A 185 -17.08 -14.29 -10.34
N LEU A 186 -16.14 -14.16 -9.40
CA LEU A 186 -16.26 -14.71 -8.05
C LEU A 186 -17.36 -14.01 -7.22
N LEU A 187 -17.69 -12.75 -7.54
CA LEU A 187 -18.76 -12.00 -6.87
C LEU A 187 -20.17 -12.51 -7.26
N LYS A 188 -20.31 -13.27 -8.36
CA LYS A 188 -21.58 -13.80 -8.83
C LYS A 188 -21.99 -15.11 -8.13
N GLU A 189 -21.03 -15.80 -7.54
CA GLU A 189 -21.26 -17.11 -6.88
C GLU A 189 -21.59 -16.98 -5.39
N SER A 190 -21.45 -15.79 -4.78
CA SER A 190 -21.73 -15.54 -3.37
C SER A 190 -23.16 -15.00 -3.12
N LYS A 191 -24.16 -15.49 -3.87
CA LYS A 191 -25.56 -15.30 -3.47
C LYS A 191 -26.02 -16.52 -2.67
N PRO A 192 -26.63 -16.28 -1.48
CA PRO A 192 -27.17 -17.36 -0.65
C PRO A 192 -28.32 -18.08 -1.34
#